data_1213d0a24cd962def9a541fa1377f666
#
_entry.id   1213d0a24cd962def9a541fa1377f666
#
_cell.length_a   1.000
_cell.length_b   1.000
_cell.length_c   1.000
_cell.angle_alpha   90.00
_cell.angle_beta   90.00
_cell.angle_gamma   90.00
#
_symmetry.space_group_name_H-M   'P 1'
#
loop_
_entity.id
_entity.type
_entity.pdbx_description
1 polymer ?
#
loop_
_entity_poly.entity_id
_entity_poly.type
_entity_poly.pdbx_seq_one_letter_code
_entity_poly.pdbx_strand_id
1 'polypeptide(L)'
;MKLKNNIKLHNFKKNKYNTKYSLNDFLELDMFNPLNQKNYFSQYDLSIFKNKSFRTHVFGMGGSSLSAKLLAQFLDPLSINKSLFIYDNPSPILINSNLSNFKIGNKDKFIFISKSGNTIETKYFLHSIINILKQKKIKNIFNKFIFVTENKKNYMKDFAKKNKILTFDHDPNIGGRFSIFSITSLLPLIIMGYSLDKLIKSFLSAKDKFIKNHKILSQNILTSLKYEDINKIKNIVGLSYNSRINSINEWYRQIFAESLGKNISAKNYISAYGSIDQHSQFQLFIDGPCDKHFIFFQIQNKTSTIKNNRQLIDGYNLLSILERGAIKTLQQKKTLVSQIIIEEKFDDYSYLLFYLIFDIYLRSKVAQINFLDQPAVEILKKNTRV
;
A
#
# COMPACT_ATOMS: atom_id res chain seq x y z
N MET A 1 -2.26 17.73 -3.58
CA MET A 1 -2.06 17.38 -2.15
C MET A 1 -1.73 18.63 -1.36
N LYS A 2 -2.36 18.82 -0.22
CA LYS A 2 -2.06 19.89 0.76
C LYS A 2 -1.65 19.24 2.07
N LEU A 3 -0.63 19.79 2.72
CA LEU A 3 -0.17 19.36 4.04
C LEU A 3 -0.50 20.45 5.06
N LYS A 4 -1.12 20.05 6.17
CA LYS A 4 -1.38 20.93 7.31
C LYS A 4 -0.90 20.22 8.57
N ASN A 5 -0.27 20.96 9.46
CA ASN A 5 0.04 20.48 10.82
C ASN A 5 -0.21 21.61 11.81
N ASN A 6 -0.43 21.25 13.06
CA ASN A 6 -0.64 22.19 14.14
C ASN A 6 0.66 22.53 14.90
N ILE A 7 1.81 22.27 14.29
CA ILE A 7 3.13 22.52 14.88
C ILE A 7 3.41 24.02 14.85
N LYS A 8 3.47 24.66 16.03
CA LYS A 8 4.06 25.98 16.19
C LYS A 8 5.53 25.80 16.57
N LEU A 9 6.42 26.05 15.64
CA LEU A 9 7.86 26.02 15.89
C LEU A 9 8.28 27.34 16.56
N HIS A 10 8.38 27.37 17.88
CA HIS A 10 9.09 28.42 18.60
C HIS A 10 10.57 28.04 18.69
N ASN A 11 11.45 28.81 18.03
CA ASN A 11 12.92 28.86 18.18
C ASN A 11 13.62 27.55 18.62
N PHE A 12 13.77 26.59 17.70
CA PHE A 12 14.52 25.37 17.97
C PHE A 12 15.93 25.44 17.37
N LYS A 13 16.96 25.20 18.20
CA LYS A 13 18.34 25.08 17.73
C LYS A 13 18.50 23.91 16.76
N LYS A 14 19.20 24.19 15.67
CA LYS A 14 19.47 23.32 14.52
C LYS A 14 20.50 22.26 14.84
N ASN A 15 20.34 21.01 15.07
CA ASN A 15 21.53 20.13 14.95
C ASN A 15 21.30 18.72 14.40
N LYS A 16 20.27 17.97 14.84
CA LYS A 16 20.09 16.57 14.41
C LYS A 16 19.27 16.43 13.12
N TYR A 17 18.44 17.42 12.80
CA TYR A 17 17.46 17.39 11.71
C TYR A 17 17.92 18.17 10.46
N ASN A 18 19.15 18.65 10.45
CA ASN A 18 19.84 19.09 9.23
C ASN A 18 20.41 17.89 8.44
N THR A 19 19.67 16.77 8.44
CA THR A 19 20.08 15.58 7.70
C THR A 19 20.23 15.93 6.23
N LYS A 20 21.47 15.90 5.76
CA LYS A 20 21.76 16.00 4.33
C LYS A 20 21.20 14.75 3.67
N TYR A 21 20.28 14.92 2.76
CA TYR A 21 19.80 13.87 1.87
C TYR A 21 20.11 14.27 0.42
N SER A 22 20.35 13.29 -0.41
CA SER A 22 20.45 13.49 -1.84
C SER A 22 19.12 13.11 -2.47
N LEU A 23 18.53 14.00 -3.26
CA LEU A 23 17.35 13.70 -4.05
C LEU A 23 17.66 12.62 -5.10
N ASN A 24 18.87 12.68 -5.69
CA ASN A 24 19.31 11.71 -6.69
C ASN A 24 19.39 10.31 -6.06
N ASP A 25 20.04 10.16 -4.89
CA ASP A 25 20.13 8.87 -4.20
C ASP A 25 18.73 8.30 -3.89
N PHE A 26 17.77 9.17 -3.56
CA PHE A 26 16.38 8.73 -3.36
C PHE A 26 15.73 8.25 -4.65
N LEU A 27 15.89 8.99 -5.75
CA LEU A 27 15.28 8.66 -7.04
C LEU A 27 15.97 7.49 -7.76
N GLU A 28 17.21 7.16 -7.40
CA GLU A 28 17.98 6.03 -7.92
C GLU A 28 17.71 4.71 -7.18
N LEU A 29 16.89 4.73 -6.12
CA LEU A 29 16.48 3.48 -5.44
C LEU A 29 15.80 2.52 -6.42
N ASP A 30 16.16 1.24 -6.34
CA ASP A 30 15.67 0.19 -7.26
C ASP A 30 14.15 0.14 -7.40
N MET A 31 13.41 0.53 -6.37
CA MET A 31 11.96 0.60 -6.41
C MET A 31 11.41 1.56 -7.47
N PHE A 32 12.23 2.52 -7.93
CA PHE A 32 11.87 3.46 -9.00
C PHE A 32 12.37 3.04 -10.38
N ASN A 33 13.10 1.93 -10.51
CA ASN A 33 13.56 1.40 -11.81
C ASN A 33 12.40 1.27 -12.83
N PRO A 34 11.19 0.83 -12.44
CA PRO A 34 10.05 0.80 -13.36
C PRO A 34 9.66 2.15 -13.97
N LEU A 35 10.03 3.25 -13.31
CA LEU A 35 9.76 4.63 -13.75
C LEU A 35 10.99 5.33 -14.34
N ASN A 36 12.20 4.85 -14.02
CA ASN A 36 13.46 5.43 -14.46
C ASN A 36 13.91 4.86 -15.82
N GLN A 37 13.60 3.59 -16.08
CA GLN A 37 14.02 2.87 -17.29
C GLN A 37 12.91 2.86 -18.33
N LYS A 38 13.12 3.53 -19.46
CA LYS A 38 12.13 3.70 -20.54
C LYS A 38 11.50 2.38 -21.01
N ASN A 39 12.27 1.31 -21.05
CA ASN A 39 11.86 0.00 -21.57
C ASN A 39 11.65 -1.05 -20.48
N TYR A 40 11.47 -0.64 -19.22
CA TYR A 40 11.36 -1.59 -18.10
C TYR A 40 10.25 -2.63 -18.33
N PHE A 41 9.10 -2.21 -18.85
CA PHE A 41 7.96 -3.10 -19.04
C PHE A 41 7.99 -3.87 -20.38
N SER A 42 8.89 -3.55 -21.31
CA SER A 42 8.98 -4.25 -22.61
C SER A 42 9.43 -5.70 -22.50
N GLN A 43 10.04 -6.09 -21.37
CA GLN A 43 10.39 -7.48 -21.06
C GLN A 43 9.16 -8.38 -20.81
N TYR A 44 7.98 -7.80 -20.61
CA TYR A 44 6.75 -8.53 -20.29
C TYR A 44 5.80 -8.54 -21.50
N ASP A 45 5.41 -9.72 -21.97
CA ASP A 45 4.33 -9.81 -22.96
C ASP A 45 2.97 -9.62 -22.30
N LEU A 46 2.49 -8.38 -22.36
CA LEU A 46 1.18 -7.98 -21.83
C LEU A 46 0.10 -7.92 -22.93
N SER A 47 0.46 -8.23 -24.17
CA SER A 47 -0.47 -8.17 -25.33
C SER A 47 -1.68 -9.08 -25.19
N ILE A 48 -1.52 -10.21 -24.48
CA ILE A 48 -2.57 -11.19 -24.19
C ILE A 48 -3.75 -10.61 -23.38
N PHE A 49 -3.52 -9.51 -22.65
CA PHE A 49 -4.55 -8.81 -21.86
C PHE A 49 -5.11 -7.57 -22.57
N LYS A 50 -4.54 -7.17 -23.70
CA LYS A 50 -4.96 -5.96 -24.42
C LYS A 50 -6.43 -6.03 -24.80
N ASN A 51 -7.18 -4.97 -24.49
CA ASN A 51 -8.63 -4.85 -24.77
C ASN A 51 -9.49 -5.93 -24.10
N LYS A 52 -8.98 -6.54 -23.01
CA LYS A 52 -9.70 -7.54 -22.22
C LYS A 52 -9.81 -7.07 -20.77
N SER A 53 -10.86 -7.50 -20.10
CA SER A 53 -11.07 -7.27 -18.68
C SER A 53 -11.50 -8.55 -18.00
N PHE A 54 -10.85 -8.89 -16.90
CA PHE A 54 -11.10 -10.11 -16.15
C PHE A 54 -11.38 -9.78 -14.69
N ARG A 55 -12.14 -10.67 -14.03
CA ARG A 55 -12.17 -10.72 -12.58
C ARG A 55 -10.85 -11.32 -12.10
N THR A 56 -10.21 -10.62 -11.20
CA THR A 56 -8.83 -10.91 -10.82
C THR A 56 -8.78 -11.33 -9.35
N HIS A 57 -8.29 -12.54 -9.11
CA HIS A 57 -8.11 -13.11 -7.78
C HIS A 57 -6.62 -13.12 -7.46
N VAL A 58 -6.18 -12.31 -6.49
CA VAL A 58 -4.78 -12.16 -6.11
C VAL A 58 -4.50 -12.89 -4.81
N PHE A 59 -3.56 -13.82 -4.84
CA PHE A 59 -3.07 -14.60 -3.72
C PHE A 59 -1.63 -14.20 -3.41
N GLY A 60 -1.41 -13.54 -2.29
CA GLY A 60 -0.08 -13.07 -1.91
C GLY A 60 -0.09 -12.42 -0.54
N MET A 61 1.09 -12.34 0.08
CA MET A 61 1.26 -11.82 1.43
C MET A 61 1.90 -10.43 1.40
N GLY A 62 1.45 -9.54 2.27
CA GLY A 62 2.03 -8.21 2.45
C GLY A 62 2.06 -7.40 1.16
N GLY A 63 3.24 -6.88 0.76
CA GLY A 63 3.40 -6.06 -0.45
C GLY A 63 2.99 -6.74 -1.76
N SER A 64 2.93 -8.08 -1.78
CA SER A 64 2.46 -8.84 -2.95
C SER A 64 0.95 -8.66 -3.22
N SER A 65 0.17 -8.24 -2.24
CA SER A 65 -1.27 -8.03 -2.34
C SER A 65 -1.68 -6.59 -2.02
N LEU A 66 -1.09 -5.99 -0.97
CA LEU A 66 -1.49 -4.65 -0.49
C LEU A 66 -1.29 -3.56 -1.53
N SER A 67 -0.21 -3.61 -2.31
CA SER A 67 0.07 -2.60 -3.33
C SER A 67 -0.96 -2.64 -4.46
N ALA A 68 -1.35 -3.82 -4.93
CA ALA A 68 -2.40 -3.96 -5.94
C ALA A 68 -3.78 -3.52 -5.39
N LYS A 69 -4.11 -3.90 -4.14
CA LYS A 69 -5.33 -3.45 -3.43
C LYS A 69 -5.40 -1.93 -3.37
N LEU A 70 -4.31 -1.29 -2.95
CA LEU A 70 -4.22 0.16 -2.83
C LEU A 70 -4.44 0.86 -4.16
N LEU A 71 -3.73 0.47 -5.20
CA LEU A 71 -3.85 1.07 -6.52
C LEU A 71 -5.25 0.86 -7.13
N ALA A 72 -5.82 -0.33 -6.96
CA ALA A 72 -7.18 -0.60 -7.41
C ALA A 72 -8.21 0.30 -6.70
N GLN A 73 -8.07 0.49 -5.39
CA GLN A 73 -8.93 1.40 -4.62
C GLN A 73 -8.82 2.86 -5.07
N PHE A 74 -7.64 3.29 -5.51
CA PHE A 74 -7.42 4.63 -6.06
C PHE A 74 -8.09 4.82 -7.42
N LEU A 75 -8.07 3.76 -8.26
CA LEU A 75 -8.65 3.80 -9.60
C LEU A 75 -10.17 3.67 -9.57
N ASP A 76 -10.67 2.68 -8.85
CA ASP A 76 -12.09 2.43 -8.64
C ASP A 76 -12.32 1.85 -7.24
N PRO A 77 -12.82 2.65 -6.29
CA PRO A 77 -13.11 2.19 -4.93
C PRO A 77 -14.09 1.01 -4.84
N LEU A 78 -14.92 0.84 -5.86
CA LEU A 78 -15.89 -0.26 -5.93
C LEU A 78 -15.33 -1.52 -6.57
N SER A 79 -14.08 -1.51 -7.04
CA SER A 79 -13.44 -2.66 -7.69
C SER A 79 -13.18 -3.81 -6.71
N ILE A 80 -12.91 -3.50 -5.44
CA ILE A 80 -12.65 -4.49 -4.41
C ILE A 80 -13.92 -5.33 -4.16
N ASN A 81 -13.77 -6.65 -4.15
CA ASN A 81 -14.84 -7.65 -4.06
C ASN A 81 -15.85 -7.64 -5.23
N LYS A 82 -15.57 -6.88 -6.30
CA LYS A 82 -16.36 -6.89 -7.53
C LYS A 82 -15.56 -7.41 -8.73
N SER A 83 -14.41 -6.85 -8.97
CA SER A 83 -13.48 -7.22 -10.06
C SER A 83 -12.09 -7.59 -9.56
N LEU A 84 -11.71 -7.17 -8.34
CA LEU A 84 -10.49 -7.56 -7.66
C LEU A 84 -10.82 -8.22 -6.32
N PHE A 85 -10.32 -9.44 -6.14
CA PHE A 85 -10.44 -10.23 -4.92
C PHE A 85 -9.04 -10.48 -4.34
N ILE A 86 -8.81 -10.06 -3.11
CA ILE A 86 -7.52 -10.19 -2.43
C ILE A 86 -7.60 -11.33 -1.40
N TYR A 87 -6.63 -12.22 -1.46
CA TYR A 87 -6.46 -13.34 -0.54
C TYR A 87 -5.06 -13.23 0.08
N ASP A 88 -5.00 -12.57 1.21
CA ASP A 88 -3.79 -12.31 1.99
C ASP A 88 -3.84 -12.93 3.40
N ASN A 89 -4.83 -13.78 3.63
CA ASN A 89 -4.99 -14.58 4.84
C ASN A 89 -5.31 -16.03 4.44
N PRO A 90 -4.50 -17.03 4.85
CA PRO A 90 -4.69 -18.43 4.49
C PRO A 90 -5.83 -19.12 5.25
N SER A 91 -6.81 -18.38 5.76
CA SER A 91 -7.99 -18.93 6.43
C SER A 91 -8.84 -19.78 5.45
N PRO A 92 -9.05 -21.09 5.74
CA PRO A 92 -9.89 -21.95 4.91
C PRO A 92 -11.31 -21.43 4.77
N ILE A 93 -11.87 -20.86 5.85
CA ILE A 93 -13.24 -20.33 5.88
C ILE A 93 -13.35 -19.14 4.89
N LEU A 94 -12.42 -18.19 4.93
CA LEU A 94 -12.43 -17.02 4.05
C LEU A 94 -12.25 -17.41 2.58
N ILE A 95 -11.36 -18.37 2.30
CA ILE A 95 -11.14 -18.86 0.93
C ILE A 95 -12.40 -19.56 0.40
N ASN A 96 -12.98 -20.44 1.20
CA ASN A 96 -14.18 -21.18 0.81
C ASN A 96 -15.39 -20.25 0.66
N SER A 97 -15.67 -19.36 1.61
CA SER A 97 -16.81 -18.46 1.55
C SER A 97 -16.75 -17.52 0.32
N ASN A 98 -15.57 -17.04 -0.02
CA ASN A 98 -15.39 -16.16 -1.17
C ASN A 98 -15.50 -16.90 -2.51
N LEU A 99 -15.11 -18.19 -2.58
CA LEU A 99 -15.07 -18.94 -3.84
C LEU A 99 -16.24 -19.91 -4.00
N SER A 100 -16.86 -20.41 -2.91
CA SER A 100 -18.01 -21.32 -2.99
C SER A 100 -19.20 -20.66 -3.65
N ASN A 101 -19.46 -19.40 -3.32
CA ASN A 101 -20.59 -18.63 -3.83
C ASN A 101 -20.36 -18.03 -5.23
N PHE A 102 -19.13 -18.17 -5.76
CA PHE A 102 -18.80 -17.62 -7.08
C PHE A 102 -19.01 -18.66 -8.19
N LYS A 103 -19.73 -18.25 -9.24
CA LYS A 103 -19.69 -18.95 -10.52
C LYS A 103 -18.40 -18.57 -11.24
N ILE A 104 -17.39 -19.44 -11.13
CA ILE A 104 -16.11 -19.27 -11.79
C ILE A 104 -16.25 -19.57 -13.29
N GLY A 105 -15.86 -18.65 -14.13
CA GLY A 105 -16.00 -18.73 -15.58
C GLY A 105 -14.71 -18.35 -16.33
N ASN A 106 -14.85 -18.11 -17.62
CA ASN A 106 -13.72 -17.75 -18.48
C ASN A 106 -13.13 -16.37 -18.16
N LYS A 107 -13.89 -15.51 -17.49
CA LYS A 107 -13.46 -14.16 -17.09
C LYS A 107 -12.69 -14.13 -15.77
N ASP A 108 -12.42 -15.27 -15.14
CA ASP A 108 -11.67 -15.31 -13.88
C ASP A 108 -10.20 -15.65 -14.12
N LYS A 109 -9.30 -14.86 -13.52
CA LYS A 109 -7.86 -15.10 -13.48
C LYS A 109 -7.38 -15.15 -12.03
N PHE A 110 -6.52 -16.11 -11.73
CA PHE A 110 -5.96 -16.39 -10.41
C PHE A 110 -4.47 -16.09 -10.43
N ILE A 111 -4.06 -15.03 -9.75
CA ILE A 111 -2.68 -14.54 -9.75
C ILE A 111 -2.04 -14.91 -8.41
N PHE A 112 -0.99 -15.71 -8.46
CA PHE A 112 -0.19 -16.05 -7.29
C PHE A 112 1.10 -15.25 -7.30
N ILE A 113 1.33 -14.49 -6.24
CA ILE A 113 2.46 -13.55 -6.15
C ILE A 113 3.32 -13.90 -4.95
N SER A 114 4.58 -14.27 -5.22
CA SER A 114 5.59 -14.48 -4.18
C SER A 114 6.96 -14.20 -4.76
N LYS A 115 7.66 -13.17 -4.23
CA LYS A 115 9.02 -12.84 -4.65
C LYS A 115 9.94 -14.07 -4.59
N SER A 116 10.02 -14.75 -3.47
CA SER A 116 10.86 -15.93 -3.30
C SER A 116 10.37 -17.18 -4.05
N GLY A 117 9.07 -17.20 -4.41
CA GLY A 117 8.40 -18.37 -4.97
C GLY A 117 8.25 -19.55 -4.03
N ASN A 118 8.62 -19.37 -2.75
CA ASN A 118 8.65 -20.43 -1.73
C ASN A 118 7.78 -20.13 -0.49
N THR A 119 7.06 -19.00 -0.48
CA THR A 119 6.19 -18.59 0.63
C THR A 119 5.17 -19.68 0.92
N ILE A 120 5.11 -20.14 2.18
CA ILE A 120 4.26 -21.26 2.58
C ILE A 120 2.78 -20.98 2.36
N GLU A 121 2.33 -19.78 2.68
CA GLU A 121 0.95 -19.34 2.47
C GLU A 121 0.58 -19.34 0.98
N THR A 122 1.50 -18.92 0.11
CA THR A 122 1.26 -18.92 -1.35
C THR A 122 1.15 -20.36 -1.88
N LYS A 123 1.96 -21.30 -1.36
CA LYS A 123 1.84 -22.72 -1.69
C LYS A 123 0.50 -23.27 -1.22
N TYR A 124 0.09 -22.95 0.00
CA TYR A 124 -1.21 -23.35 0.55
C TYR A 124 -2.37 -22.83 -0.32
N PHE A 125 -2.37 -21.54 -0.67
CA PHE A 125 -3.36 -20.96 -1.57
C PHE A 125 -3.42 -21.72 -2.88
N LEU A 126 -2.26 -21.99 -3.51
CA LEU A 126 -2.20 -22.67 -4.80
C LEU A 126 -2.89 -24.04 -4.75
N HIS A 127 -2.56 -24.86 -3.75
CA HIS A 127 -3.16 -26.19 -3.59
C HIS A 127 -4.65 -26.10 -3.25
N SER A 128 -5.04 -25.20 -2.37
CA SER A 128 -6.45 -25.01 -1.99
C SER A 128 -7.29 -24.60 -3.19
N ILE A 129 -6.81 -23.68 -4.01
CA ILE A 129 -7.53 -23.22 -5.21
C ILE A 129 -7.63 -24.33 -6.26
N ILE A 130 -6.57 -25.12 -6.47
CA ILE A 130 -6.60 -26.28 -7.36
C ILE A 130 -7.72 -27.25 -6.93
N ASN A 131 -7.78 -27.55 -5.62
CA ASN A 131 -8.79 -28.48 -5.09
C ASN A 131 -10.22 -27.92 -5.27
N ILE A 132 -10.45 -26.65 -4.94
CA ILE A 132 -11.77 -26.00 -5.12
C ILE A 132 -12.19 -26.01 -6.59
N LEU A 133 -11.28 -25.66 -7.52
CA LEU A 133 -11.59 -25.64 -8.94
C LEU A 133 -11.89 -27.03 -9.50
N LYS A 134 -11.17 -28.06 -9.03
CA LYS A 134 -11.45 -29.47 -9.38
C LYS A 134 -12.82 -29.92 -8.85
N GLN A 135 -13.15 -29.62 -7.60
CA GLN A 135 -14.47 -29.91 -7.02
C GLN A 135 -15.61 -29.24 -7.80
N LYS A 136 -15.37 -28.01 -8.27
CA LYS A 136 -16.31 -27.30 -9.16
C LYS A 136 -16.29 -27.80 -10.60
N LYS A 137 -15.55 -28.85 -10.92
CA LYS A 137 -15.45 -29.46 -12.27
C LYS A 137 -14.98 -28.46 -13.34
N ILE A 138 -14.17 -27.48 -12.97
CA ILE A 138 -13.59 -26.50 -13.92
C ILE A 138 -12.53 -27.20 -14.76
N LYS A 139 -12.67 -27.14 -16.10
CA LYS A 139 -11.67 -27.67 -17.03
C LYS A 139 -10.51 -26.68 -17.24
N ASN A 140 -9.35 -27.20 -17.59
CA ASN A 140 -8.14 -26.41 -17.97
C ASN A 140 -7.79 -25.33 -16.94
N ILE A 141 -7.81 -25.68 -15.65
CA ILE A 141 -7.65 -24.76 -14.53
C ILE A 141 -6.33 -23.95 -14.63
N PHE A 142 -5.24 -24.55 -15.11
CA PHE A 142 -3.94 -23.90 -15.19
C PHE A 142 -3.87 -22.75 -16.21
N ASN A 143 -4.76 -22.74 -17.23
CA ASN A 143 -4.88 -21.61 -18.16
C ASN A 143 -5.46 -20.33 -17.49
N LYS A 144 -6.03 -20.48 -16.30
CA LYS A 144 -6.54 -19.37 -15.50
C LYS A 144 -5.51 -18.83 -14.54
N PHE A 145 -4.41 -19.55 -14.32
CA PHE A 145 -3.37 -19.20 -13.35
C PHE A 145 -2.30 -18.33 -14.00
N ILE A 146 -1.79 -17.40 -13.18
CA ILE A 146 -0.68 -16.52 -13.53
C ILE A 146 0.20 -16.43 -12.30
N PHE A 147 1.51 -16.55 -12.50
CA PHE A 147 2.47 -16.45 -11.41
C PHE A 147 3.34 -15.21 -11.55
N VAL A 148 3.65 -14.57 -10.41
CA VAL A 148 4.66 -13.51 -10.33
C VAL A 148 5.70 -13.94 -9.28
N THR A 149 6.93 -14.17 -9.72
CA THR A 149 8.04 -14.62 -8.85
C THR A 149 9.38 -14.28 -9.48
N GLU A 150 10.47 -14.27 -8.70
CA GLU A 150 11.82 -14.07 -9.23
C GLU A 150 12.22 -15.12 -10.25
N ASN A 151 13.04 -14.72 -11.23
CA ASN A 151 13.57 -15.61 -12.26
C ASN A 151 14.77 -16.42 -11.72
N LYS A 152 14.50 -17.24 -10.72
CA LYS A 152 15.45 -18.22 -10.16
C LYS A 152 14.71 -19.51 -9.83
N LYS A 153 15.46 -20.59 -9.64
CA LYS A 153 14.89 -21.89 -9.23
C LYS A 153 14.13 -21.73 -7.91
N ASN A 154 12.84 -22.00 -7.94
CA ASN A 154 11.96 -21.98 -6.78
C ASN A 154 10.71 -22.82 -7.07
N TYR A 155 9.94 -23.12 -6.02
CA TYR A 155 8.75 -23.96 -6.13
C TYR A 155 7.74 -23.47 -7.18
N MET A 156 7.44 -22.16 -7.24
CA MET A 156 6.47 -21.62 -8.20
C MET A 156 6.98 -21.75 -9.64
N LYS A 157 8.27 -21.51 -9.92
CA LYS A 157 8.86 -21.69 -11.26
C LYS A 157 8.79 -23.15 -11.71
N ASP A 158 9.17 -24.09 -10.82
CA ASP A 158 9.13 -25.51 -11.13
C ASP A 158 7.69 -25.98 -11.39
N PHE A 159 6.75 -25.54 -10.55
CA PHE A 159 5.33 -25.85 -10.71
C PHE A 159 4.75 -25.24 -12.02
N ALA A 160 5.13 -24.01 -12.34
CA ALA A 160 4.69 -23.32 -13.56
C ALA A 160 5.20 -24.04 -14.81
N LYS A 161 6.47 -24.44 -14.82
CA LYS A 161 7.08 -25.19 -15.94
C LYS A 161 6.34 -26.52 -16.17
N LYS A 162 6.05 -27.28 -15.11
CA LYS A 162 5.36 -28.58 -15.19
C LYS A 162 3.94 -28.43 -15.73
N ASN A 163 3.23 -27.35 -15.40
CA ASN A 163 1.81 -27.16 -15.70
C ASN A 163 1.56 -26.10 -16.79
N LYS A 164 2.62 -25.61 -17.47
CA LYS A 164 2.56 -24.58 -18.52
C LYS A 164 1.81 -23.32 -18.08
N ILE A 165 2.06 -22.85 -16.84
CA ILE A 165 1.44 -21.66 -16.28
C ILE A 165 2.19 -20.41 -16.73
N LEU A 166 1.48 -19.38 -17.18
CA LEU A 166 2.03 -18.08 -17.52
C LEU A 166 2.72 -17.46 -16.29
N THR A 167 3.96 -17.02 -16.48
CA THR A 167 4.76 -16.48 -15.38
C THR A 167 5.40 -15.16 -15.77
N PHE A 168 5.33 -14.18 -14.87
CA PHE A 168 6.01 -12.89 -14.96
C PHE A 168 7.11 -12.81 -13.91
N ASP A 169 8.26 -12.26 -14.32
CA ASP A 169 9.42 -12.18 -13.44
C ASP A 169 9.31 -10.97 -12.50
N HIS A 170 9.40 -11.23 -11.18
CA HIS A 170 9.56 -10.19 -10.18
C HIS A 170 11.01 -9.68 -10.21
N ASP A 171 11.21 -8.37 -10.24
CA ASP A 171 12.53 -7.77 -10.20
C ASP A 171 13.23 -8.11 -8.85
N PRO A 172 14.39 -8.79 -8.86
CA PRO A 172 15.07 -9.24 -7.64
C PRO A 172 15.53 -8.08 -6.75
N ASN A 173 15.79 -6.90 -7.34
CA ASN A 173 16.27 -5.72 -6.61
C ASN A 173 15.15 -4.98 -5.89
N ILE A 174 13.88 -5.19 -6.30
CA ILE A 174 12.74 -4.53 -5.67
C ILE A 174 12.24 -5.35 -4.49
N GLY A 175 12.26 -4.76 -3.29
CA GLY A 175 11.66 -5.35 -2.09
C GLY A 175 10.13 -5.48 -2.21
N GLY A 176 9.54 -6.55 -1.69
CA GLY A 176 8.09 -6.80 -1.80
C GLY A 176 7.23 -5.62 -1.36
N ARG A 177 7.54 -4.99 -0.21
CA ARG A 177 6.79 -3.83 0.31
C ARG A 177 6.95 -2.55 -0.54
N PHE A 178 7.98 -2.49 -1.37
CA PHE A 178 8.27 -1.36 -2.28
C PHE A 178 7.90 -1.65 -3.74
N SER A 179 7.18 -2.74 -4.02
CA SER A 179 6.86 -3.18 -5.38
C SER A 179 5.72 -2.40 -6.06
N ILE A 180 5.27 -1.29 -5.48
CA ILE A 180 4.05 -0.58 -5.90
C ILE A 180 4.10 -0.09 -7.35
N PHE A 181 5.27 0.24 -7.90
CA PHE A 181 5.44 0.67 -9.28
C PHE A 181 5.82 -0.47 -10.24
N SER A 182 6.02 -1.68 -9.74
CA SER A 182 6.48 -2.82 -10.52
C SER A 182 5.34 -3.68 -11.08
N ILE A 183 5.70 -4.64 -11.92
CA ILE A 183 4.75 -5.62 -12.51
C ILE A 183 3.95 -6.35 -11.41
N THR A 184 4.52 -6.56 -10.24
CA THR A 184 3.86 -7.21 -9.08
C THR A 184 2.53 -6.54 -8.72
N SER A 185 2.51 -5.23 -8.73
CA SER A 185 1.31 -4.45 -8.35
C SER A 185 0.47 -4.06 -9.56
N LEU A 186 1.10 -3.87 -10.73
CA LEU A 186 0.41 -3.39 -11.92
C LEU A 186 -0.26 -4.51 -12.72
N LEU A 187 0.28 -5.73 -12.70
CA LEU A 187 -0.29 -6.86 -13.44
C LEU A 187 -1.76 -7.14 -13.10
N PRO A 188 -2.17 -7.18 -11.81
CA PRO A 188 -3.58 -7.33 -11.48
C PRO A 188 -4.48 -6.27 -12.12
N LEU A 189 -4.03 -5.02 -12.15
CA LEU A 189 -4.77 -3.91 -12.75
C LEU A 189 -4.86 -4.02 -14.26
N ILE A 190 -3.76 -4.41 -14.91
CA ILE A 190 -3.73 -4.64 -16.37
C ILE A 190 -4.71 -5.75 -16.74
N ILE A 191 -4.76 -6.84 -15.99
CA ILE A 191 -5.70 -7.94 -16.17
C ILE A 191 -7.16 -7.48 -15.96
N MET A 192 -7.40 -6.54 -15.06
CA MET A 192 -8.70 -5.90 -14.90
C MET A 192 -9.07 -4.97 -16.05
N GLY A 193 -8.16 -4.68 -16.98
CA GLY A 193 -8.39 -3.84 -18.16
C GLY A 193 -7.88 -2.42 -18.06
N TYR A 194 -7.11 -2.07 -16.99
CA TYR A 194 -6.47 -0.76 -16.91
C TYR A 194 -5.26 -0.67 -17.85
N SER A 195 -5.06 0.49 -18.46
CA SER A 195 -3.94 0.74 -19.36
C SER A 195 -2.64 0.97 -18.60
N LEU A 196 -1.62 0.16 -18.86
CA LEU A 196 -0.28 0.35 -18.31
C LEU A 196 0.25 1.75 -18.61
N ASP A 197 0.14 2.21 -19.86
CA ASP A 197 0.66 3.52 -20.30
C ASP A 197 0.04 4.67 -19.50
N LYS A 198 -1.29 4.60 -19.24
CA LYS A 198 -1.97 5.62 -18.42
C LYS A 198 -1.49 5.60 -16.97
N LEU A 199 -1.27 4.42 -16.39
CA LEU A 199 -0.76 4.28 -15.03
C LEU A 199 0.66 4.84 -14.93
N ILE A 200 1.56 4.46 -15.84
CA ILE A 200 2.93 4.96 -15.87
C ILE A 200 2.98 6.46 -16.11
N LYS A 201 2.18 7.00 -17.04
CA LYS A 201 2.09 8.45 -17.27
C LYS A 201 1.70 9.21 -15.99
N SER A 202 0.76 8.71 -15.23
CA SER A 202 0.35 9.32 -13.97
C SER A 202 1.45 9.25 -12.92
N PHE A 203 2.16 8.13 -12.79
CA PHE A 203 3.30 8.01 -11.87
C PHE A 203 4.45 8.95 -12.26
N LEU A 204 4.75 9.09 -13.54
CA LEU A 204 5.78 10.03 -14.02
C LEU A 204 5.39 11.48 -13.75
N SER A 205 4.14 11.87 -14.00
CA SER A 205 3.59 13.19 -13.65
C SER A 205 3.72 13.46 -12.14
N ALA A 206 3.41 12.46 -11.31
CA ALA A 206 3.55 12.55 -9.86
C ALA A 206 5.02 12.67 -9.42
N LYS A 207 5.94 11.94 -10.07
CA LYS A 207 7.38 12.03 -9.85
C LYS A 207 7.90 13.43 -10.15
N ASP A 208 7.52 14.02 -11.28
CA ASP A 208 7.91 15.39 -11.66
C ASP A 208 7.39 16.42 -10.65
N LYS A 209 6.15 16.26 -10.21
CA LYS A 209 5.56 17.11 -9.15
C LYS A 209 6.29 16.94 -7.83
N PHE A 210 6.71 15.72 -7.48
CA PHE A 210 7.50 15.43 -6.29
C PHE A 210 8.89 16.11 -6.37
N ILE A 211 9.59 15.98 -7.48
CA ILE A 211 10.90 16.60 -7.71
C ILE A 211 10.82 18.12 -7.51
N LYS A 212 9.78 18.77 -8.04
CA LYS A 212 9.57 20.22 -7.87
C LYS A 212 9.33 20.63 -6.42
N ASN A 213 8.73 19.78 -5.61
CA ASN A 213 8.29 20.12 -4.26
C ASN A 213 9.10 19.46 -3.14
N HIS A 214 10.08 18.60 -3.43
CA HIS A 214 10.78 17.77 -2.44
C HIS A 214 11.37 18.56 -1.25
N LYS A 215 11.85 19.80 -1.49
CA LYS A 215 12.41 20.65 -0.43
C LYS A 215 11.37 21.02 0.63
N ILE A 216 10.17 21.43 0.20
CA ILE A 216 9.09 21.77 1.15
C ILE A 216 8.55 20.51 1.84
N LEU A 217 8.48 19.38 1.12
CA LEU A 217 8.09 18.10 1.69
C LEU A 217 9.09 17.63 2.75
N SER A 218 10.39 17.72 2.47
CA SER A 218 11.44 17.36 3.44
C SER A 218 11.37 18.22 4.69
N GLN A 219 11.18 19.54 4.54
CA GLN A 219 11.02 20.44 5.69
C GLN A 219 9.83 20.03 6.57
N ASN A 220 8.69 19.70 5.98
CA ASN A 220 7.52 19.25 6.72
C ASN A 220 7.79 17.94 7.48
N ILE A 221 8.43 16.96 6.83
CA ILE A 221 8.77 15.67 7.45
C ILE A 221 9.77 15.88 8.59
N LEU A 222 10.87 16.58 8.34
CA LEU A 222 11.91 16.81 9.36
C LEU A 222 11.39 17.63 10.54
N THR A 223 10.48 18.57 10.30
CA THR A 223 9.78 19.32 11.34
C THR A 223 8.92 18.40 12.21
N SER A 224 8.15 17.52 11.59
CA SER A 224 7.34 16.53 12.31
C SER A 224 8.20 15.59 13.14
N LEU A 225 9.30 15.07 12.57
CA LEU A 225 10.25 14.20 13.27
C LEU A 225 10.85 14.88 14.50
N LYS A 226 11.29 16.14 14.34
CA LYS A 226 11.83 16.92 15.44
C LYS A 226 10.82 17.09 16.57
N TYR A 227 9.57 17.40 16.23
CA TYR A 227 8.50 17.53 17.23
C TYR A 227 8.21 16.20 17.91
N GLU A 228 8.16 15.12 17.14
CA GLU A 228 7.95 13.75 17.67
C GLU A 228 9.03 13.38 18.70
N ASP A 229 10.30 13.68 18.43
CA ASP A 229 11.40 13.33 19.33
C ASP A 229 11.42 14.22 20.59
N ILE A 230 11.16 15.53 20.46
CA ILE A 230 11.07 16.45 21.60
C ILE A 230 9.95 16.04 22.55
N ASN A 231 8.79 15.63 22.01
CA ASN A 231 7.63 15.25 22.79
C ASN A 231 7.60 13.76 23.13
N LYS A 232 8.69 13.04 22.88
CA LYS A 232 8.83 11.60 23.18
C LYS A 232 7.68 10.77 22.60
N ILE A 233 7.24 11.11 21.38
CA ILE A 233 6.18 10.37 20.67
C ILE A 233 6.66 8.95 20.39
N LYS A 234 5.86 7.97 20.79
CA LYS A 234 6.11 6.55 20.60
C LYS A 234 5.22 5.92 19.53
N ASN A 235 4.09 6.54 19.27
CA ASN A 235 3.06 5.99 18.41
C ASN A 235 2.69 6.98 17.30
N ILE A 236 2.74 6.51 16.05
CA ILE A 236 2.19 7.20 14.90
C ILE A 236 0.82 6.58 14.60
N VAL A 237 -0.23 7.37 14.64
CA VAL A 237 -1.59 6.90 14.36
C VAL A 237 -2.03 7.43 13.00
N GLY A 238 -2.06 6.56 12.00
CA GLY A 238 -2.64 6.88 10.70
C GLY A 238 -4.16 6.74 10.76
N LEU A 239 -4.90 7.77 10.41
CA LEU A 239 -6.35 7.81 10.56
C LEU A 239 -7.03 8.28 9.28
N SER A 240 -8.07 7.57 8.86
CA SER A 240 -8.88 7.91 7.69
C SER A 240 -10.36 7.72 7.98
N TYR A 241 -11.17 8.71 7.58
CA TYR A 241 -12.65 8.64 7.62
C TYR A 241 -13.24 8.26 6.27
N ASN A 242 -12.42 8.14 5.24
CA ASN A 242 -12.88 7.80 3.91
C ASN A 242 -12.39 6.40 3.51
N SER A 243 -13.32 5.46 3.33
CA SER A 243 -13.01 4.07 2.96
C SER A 243 -12.21 3.93 1.65
N ARG A 244 -12.26 4.92 0.77
CA ARG A 244 -11.48 4.94 -0.49
C ARG A 244 -9.97 4.99 -0.28
N ILE A 245 -9.50 5.41 0.89
CA ILE A 245 -8.07 5.51 1.20
C ILE A 245 -7.66 4.67 2.41
N ASN A 246 -8.53 3.79 2.90
CA ASN A 246 -8.18 2.92 4.03
C ASN A 246 -6.97 2.05 3.75
N SER A 247 -6.82 1.55 2.51
CA SER A 247 -5.68 0.72 2.12
C SER A 247 -4.34 1.48 2.15
N ILE A 248 -4.35 2.84 2.12
CA ILE A 248 -3.11 3.61 2.32
C ILE A 248 -2.55 3.39 3.73
N ASN A 249 -3.43 3.33 4.73
CA ASN A 249 -3.06 3.05 6.11
C ASN A 249 -2.44 1.66 6.28
N GLU A 250 -3.03 0.64 5.63
CA GLU A 250 -2.52 -0.74 5.67
C GLU A 250 -1.15 -0.84 4.98
N TRP A 251 -1.03 -0.26 3.79
CA TRP A 251 0.21 -0.24 3.02
C TRP A 251 1.30 0.56 3.73
N TYR A 252 0.99 1.75 4.24
CA TYR A 252 1.96 2.60 4.92
C TYR A 252 2.39 1.97 6.25
N ARG A 253 1.50 1.30 6.98
CA ARG A 253 1.84 0.52 8.16
C ARG A 253 2.92 -0.52 7.87
N GLN A 254 2.79 -1.25 6.76
CA GLN A 254 3.80 -2.24 6.39
C GLN A 254 5.14 -1.60 6.07
N ILE A 255 5.18 -0.60 5.18
CA ILE A 255 6.44 0.03 4.82
C ILE A 255 7.09 0.74 6.02
N PHE A 256 6.30 1.32 6.92
CA PHE A 256 6.78 1.95 8.14
C PHE A 256 7.39 0.93 9.10
N ALA A 257 6.63 -0.07 9.48
CA ALA A 257 7.05 -1.04 10.49
C ALA A 257 8.26 -1.88 10.05
N GLU A 258 8.22 -2.45 8.83
CA GLU A 258 9.32 -3.28 8.32
C GLU A 258 10.59 -2.47 8.00
N SER A 259 10.46 -1.19 7.67
CA SER A 259 11.60 -0.36 7.32
C SER A 259 12.24 0.35 8.51
N LEU A 260 11.45 0.78 9.49
CA LEU A 260 11.89 1.60 10.61
C LEU A 260 11.91 0.86 11.95
N GLY A 261 11.25 -0.29 12.08
CA GLY A 261 11.15 -1.06 13.32
C GLY A 261 12.40 -1.88 13.63
N LYS A 262 13.60 -1.24 13.71
CA LYS A 262 14.90 -1.93 13.80
C LYS A 262 15.70 -1.66 15.06
N ASN A 263 15.20 -0.83 15.94
CA ASN A 263 15.85 -0.53 17.22
C ASN A 263 14.80 -0.20 18.30
N ILE A 264 15.24 -0.14 19.55
CA ILE A 264 14.36 0.09 20.71
C ILE A 264 13.68 1.46 20.70
N SER A 265 14.20 2.43 19.95
CA SER A 265 13.60 3.76 19.82
C SER A 265 12.64 3.87 18.63
N ALA A 266 12.42 2.78 17.90
CA ALA A 266 11.44 2.74 16.80
C ALA A 266 10.03 3.06 17.33
N LYS A 267 9.28 3.79 16.49
CA LYS A 267 7.89 4.15 16.81
C LYS A 267 6.96 3.07 16.27
N ASN A 268 5.86 2.83 16.96
CA ASN A 268 4.79 2.00 16.44
C ASN A 268 3.99 2.77 15.40
N TYR A 269 3.42 2.04 14.44
CA TYR A 269 2.40 2.57 13.53
C TYR A 269 1.08 1.88 13.78
N ILE A 270 0.06 2.67 14.11
CA ILE A 270 -1.30 2.20 14.41
C ILE A 270 -2.21 2.66 13.26
N SER A 271 -2.80 1.72 12.55
CA SER A 271 -3.86 2.04 11.58
C SER A 271 -5.19 2.19 12.32
N ALA A 272 -5.85 3.34 12.14
CA ALA A 272 -7.16 3.61 12.69
C ALA A 272 -8.14 4.04 11.59
N TYR A 273 -9.39 3.66 11.75
CA TYR A 273 -10.45 3.93 10.77
C TYR A 273 -11.54 4.76 11.42
N GLY A 274 -11.72 5.94 10.90
CA GLY A 274 -12.69 6.91 11.37
C GLY A 274 -14.10 6.37 11.33
N SER A 275 -14.93 6.86 12.27
CA SER A 275 -16.19 6.34 12.74
C SER A 275 -16.05 5.05 13.58
N ILE A 276 -15.47 3.98 13.08
CA ILE A 276 -15.29 2.73 13.84
C ILE A 276 -14.45 2.98 15.10
N ASP A 277 -13.26 3.56 14.93
CA ASP A 277 -12.33 3.78 16.04
C ASP A 277 -12.73 4.94 16.97
N GLN A 278 -13.64 5.81 16.54
CA GLN A 278 -14.28 6.75 17.45
C GLN A 278 -15.07 6.05 18.56
N HIS A 279 -15.59 4.86 18.28
CA HIS A 279 -16.36 4.05 19.22
C HIS A 279 -15.54 2.95 19.89
N SER A 280 -14.22 2.92 19.66
CA SER A 280 -13.33 1.91 20.27
C SER A 280 -12.09 2.53 20.93
N GLN A 281 -11.28 3.31 20.19
CA GLN A 281 -9.97 3.76 20.63
C GLN A 281 -9.91 5.24 21.06
N PHE A 282 -10.91 6.07 20.72
CA PHE A 282 -10.81 7.52 20.91
C PHE A 282 -10.73 7.94 22.39
N GLN A 283 -11.33 7.19 23.34
CA GLN A 283 -11.12 7.45 24.76
C GLN A 283 -9.62 7.42 25.11
N LEU A 284 -8.90 6.39 24.66
CA LEU A 284 -7.46 6.25 24.84
C LEU A 284 -6.66 7.32 24.08
N PHE A 285 -7.13 7.71 22.91
CA PHE A 285 -6.47 8.71 22.07
C PHE A 285 -6.56 10.12 22.68
N ILE A 286 -7.66 10.44 23.38
CA ILE A 286 -7.93 11.75 23.95
C ILE A 286 -7.36 11.90 25.36
N ASP A 287 -7.57 10.93 26.23
CA ASP A 287 -7.24 11.02 27.67
C ASP A 287 -6.09 10.09 28.10
N GLY A 288 -5.61 9.22 27.21
CA GLY A 288 -4.46 8.37 27.46
C GLY A 288 -3.12 9.12 27.35
N PRO A 289 -1.97 8.38 27.29
CA PRO A 289 -0.65 8.98 27.22
C PRO A 289 -0.50 9.93 26.02
N CYS A 290 0.08 11.12 26.26
CA CYS A 290 0.34 12.13 25.22
C CYS A 290 1.57 11.76 24.35
N ASP A 291 1.66 10.53 23.91
CA ASP A 291 2.77 9.93 23.17
C ASP A 291 2.43 9.61 21.70
N LYS A 292 1.41 10.26 21.17
CA LYS A 292 0.88 9.96 19.83
C LYS A 292 1.00 11.15 18.88
N HIS A 293 1.33 10.85 17.61
CA HIS A 293 1.21 11.76 16.49
C HIS A 293 0.12 11.22 15.55
N PHE A 294 -0.93 11.97 15.36
CA PHE A 294 -2.04 11.60 14.47
C PHE A 294 -1.81 12.13 13.06
N ILE A 295 -1.88 11.26 12.06
CA ILE A 295 -1.80 11.60 10.63
C ILE A 295 -3.16 11.29 10.00
N PHE A 296 -3.92 12.33 9.68
CA PHE A 296 -5.20 12.21 8.99
C PHE A 296 -4.98 12.17 7.48
N PHE A 297 -5.38 11.08 6.86
CA PHE A 297 -5.48 10.96 5.41
C PHE A 297 -6.86 11.39 4.97
N GLN A 298 -6.94 12.46 4.18
CA GLN A 298 -8.20 13.11 3.82
C GLN A 298 -8.32 13.22 2.30
N ILE A 299 -9.52 12.98 1.78
CA ILE A 299 -9.88 13.32 0.40
C ILE A 299 -10.64 14.62 0.44
N GLN A 300 -10.21 15.60 -0.37
CA GLN A 300 -10.99 16.82 -0.56
C GLN A 300 -12.25 16.44 -1.33
N ASN A 301 -13.39 16.38 -0.64
CA ASN A 301 -14.67 16.04 -1.24
C ASN A 301 -15.05 17.12 -2.27
N LYS A 302 -14.93 16.81 -3.54
CA LYS A 302 -15.72 17.44 -4.58
C LYS A 302 -16.95 16.58 -4.74
N THR A 303 -18.10 17.07 -4.32
CA THR A 303 -19.42 16.43 -4.45
C THR A 303 -19.81 16.07 -5.91
N SER A 304 -18.91 16.30 -6.86
CA SER A 304 -19.14 16.17 -8.30
C SER A 304 -19.20 14.71 -8.82
N THR A 305 -18.68 13.73 -8.11
CA THR A 305 -18.66 12.33 -8.59
C THR A 305 -19.88 11.50 -8.17
N ILE A 306 -20.75 12.04 -7.27
CA ILE A 306 -21.93 11.35 -6.76
C ILE A 306 -23.15 12.20 -7.01
N LYS A 307 -23.31 12.66 -8.23
CA LYS A 307 -24.28 13.74 -8.58
C LYS A 307 -25.75 13.42 -8.28
N ASN A 308 -26.17 12.18 -8.07
CA ASN A 308 -27.59 11.82 -8.01
C ASN A 308 -27.99 10.88 -6.85
N ASN A 309 -27.14 10.65 -5.85
CA ASN A 309 -27.53 9.82 -4.70
C ASN A 309 -27.39 10.61 -3.40
N ARG A 310 -28.52 11.14 -2.91
CA ARG A 310 -28.59 11.95 -1.69
C ARG A 310 -28.04 11.22 -0.47
N GLN A 311 -28.35 9.94 -0.30
CA GLN A 311 -27.88 9.14 0.84
C GLN A 311 -26.35 9.02 0.87
N LEU A 312 -25.70 8.83 -0.29
CA LEU A 312 -24.24 8.78 -0.37
C LEU A 312 -23.62 10.16 -0.09
N ILE A 313 -24.22 11.24 -0.58
CA ILE A 313 -23.76 12.60 -0.30
C ILE A 313 -23.89 12.90 1.20
N ASP A 314 -25.00 12.56 1.83
CA ASP A 314 -25.22 12.76 3.25
C ASP A 314 -24.27 11.92 4.11
N GLY A 315 -23.96 10.69 3.70
CA GLY A 315 -22.97 9.84 4.34
C GLY A 315 -21.56 10.44 4.32
N TYR A 316 -21.11 10.98 3.18
CA TYR A 316 -19.81 11.67 3.09
C TYR A 316 -19.77 12.96 3.88
N ASN A 317 -20.88 13.71 3.93
CA ASN A 317 -20.99 14.91 4.76
C ASN A 317 -20.88 14.55 6.24
N LEU A 318 -21.57 13.51 6.70
CA LEU A 318 -21.47 12.99 8.06
C LEU A 318 -20.02 12.61 8.40
N LEU A 319 -19.37 11.80 7.58
CA LEU A 319 -17.97 11.41 7.80
C LEU A 319 -17.03 12.62 7.89
N SER A 320 -17.25 13.64 7.06
CA SER A 320 -16.48 14.89 7.12
C SER A 320 -16.75 15.70 8.40
N ILE A 321 -17.97 15.69 8.93
CA ILE A 321 -18.29 16.32 10.22
C ILE A 321 -17.58 15.59 11.35
N LEU A 322 -17.65 14.26 11.39
CA LEU A 322 -17.01 13.42 12.39
C LEU A 322 -15.49 13.61 12.39
N GLU A 323 -14.89 13.62 11.20
CA GLU A 323 -13.45 13.84 11.01
C GLU A 323 -13.01 15.21 11.55
N ARG A 324 -13.72 16.29 11.21
CA ARG A 324 -13.42 17.63 11.73
C ARG A 324 -13.57 17.69 13.24
N GLY A 325 -14.58 17.03 13.81
CA GLY A 325 -14.77 16.92 15.24
C GLY A 325 -13.58 16.24 15.93
N ALA A 326 -13.14 15.10 15.40
CA ALA A 326 -11.97 14.37 15.88
C ALA A 326 -10.69 15.23 15.84
N ILE A 327 -10.40 15.87 14.71
CA ILE A 327 -9.25 16.77 14.55
C ILE A 327 -9.29 17.89 15.59
N LYS A 328 -10.44 18.58 15.72
CA LYS A 328 -10.61 19.69 16.67
C LYS A 328 -10.38 19.24 18.10
N THR A 329 -10.95 18.10 18.51
CA THR A 329 -10.78 17.54 19.85
C THR A 329 -9.33 17.23 20.17
N LEU A 330 -8.63 16.53 19.28
CA LEU A 330 -7.22 16.20 19.45
C LEU A 330 -6.34 17.47 19.51
N GLN A 331 -6.64 18.48 18.71
CA GLN A 331 -5.92 19.76 18.74
C GLN A 331 -6.16 20.54 20.03
N GLN A 332 -7.38 20.50 20.60
CA GLN A 332 -7.70 21.09 21.91
C GLN A 332 -6.90 20.40 23.05
N LYS A 333 -6.65 19.12 22.93
CA LYS A 333 -5.78 18.35 23.85
C LYS A 333 -4.28 18.55 23.59
N LYS A 334 -3.91 19.49 22.70
CA LYS A 334 -2.52 19.82 22.32
C LYS A 334 -1.75 18.64 21.72
N THR A 335 -2.45 17.64 21.22
CA THR A 335 -1.83 16.49 20.54
C THR A 335 -1.30 16.92 19.16
N LEU A 336 -0.22 16.30 18.72
CA LEU A 336 0.29 16.53 17.37
C LEU A 336 -0.66 15.93 16.32
N VAL A 337 -1.17 16.78 15.44
CA VAL A 337 -2.05 16.40 14.34
C VAL A 337 -1.49 16.90 13.01
N SER A 338 -1.24 15.98 12.11
CA SER A 338 -0.92 16.27 10.71
C SER A 338 -2.09 15.86 9.81
N GLN A 339 -2.36 16.65 8.79
CA GLN A 339 -3.42 16.39 7.81
C GLN A 339 -2.79 16.32 6.42
N ILE A 340 -3.00 15.21 5.72
CA ILE A 340 -2.61 15.00 4.33
C ILE A 340 -3.88 15.02 3.50
N ILE A 341 -4.10 16.11 2.78
CA ILE A 341 -5.33 16.35 2.01
C ILE A 341 -5.01 16.19 0.53
N ILE A 342 -5.67 15.25 -0.13
CA ILE A 342 -5.52 14.97 -1.56
C ILE A 342 -6.83 15.24 -2.30
N GLU A 343 -6.72 15.54 -3.60
CA GLU A 343 -7.87 15.51 -4.50
C GLU A 343 -8.17 14.09 -4.92
N GLU A 344 -9.43 13.83 -5.31
CA GLU A 344 -9.85 12.52 -5.81
C GLU A 344 -9.40 12.31 -7.26
N LYS A 345 -8.09 12.21 -7.47
CA LYS A 345 -7.45 11.98 -8.77
C LYS A 345 -6.29 11.00 -8.61
N PHE A 346 -6.13 10.09 -9.56
CA PHE A 346 -5.07 9.11 -9.52
C PHE A 346 -3.66 9.74 -9.45
N ASP A 347 -3.45 10.88 -10.10
CA ASP A 347 -2.20 11.64 -10.01
C ASP A 347 -1.87 12.13 -8.59
N ASP A 348 -2.89 12.57 -7.83
CA ASP A 348 -2.68 13.00 -6.44
C ASP A 348 -2.44 11.82 -5.50
N TYR A 349 -3.11 10.68 -5.74
CA TYR A 349 -2.79 9.43 -5.05
C TYR A 349 -1.36 8.97 -5.37
N SER A 350 -0.96 9.02 -6.63
CA SER A 350 0.40 8.72 -7.06
C SER A 350 1.43 9.62 -6.38
N TYR A 351 1.14 10.91 -6.27
CA TYR A 351 2.01 11.87 -5.56
C TYR A 351 2.12 11.57 -4.07
N LEU A 352 1.03 11.13 -3.43
CA LEU A 352 1.04 10.69 -2.03
C LEU A 352 1.98 9.49 -1.83
N LEU A 353 2.04 8.54 -2.77
CA LEU A 353 2.97 7.41 -2.67
C LEU A 353 4.43 7.86 -2.60
N PHE A 354 4.86 8.80 -3.46
CA PHE A 354 6.20 9.39 -3.40
C PHE A 354 6.46 10.07 -2.06
N TYR A 355 5.49 10.84 -1.56
CA TYR A 355 5.61 11.49 -0.26
C TYR A 355 5.82 10.50 0.88
N LEU A 356 5.02 9.43 0.95
CA LEU A 356 5.10 8.44 2.01
C LEU A 356 6.39 7.60 1.96
N ILE A 357 6.86 7.23 0.75
CA ILE A 357 8.16 6.56 0.59
C ILE A 357 9.29 7.52 1.01
N PHE A 358 9.18 8.79 0.66
CA PHE A 358 10.16 9.81 1.05
C PHE A 358 10.18 10.08 2.56
N ASP A 359 9.04 10.01 3.23
CA ASP A 359 8.95 10.06 4.69
C ASP A 359 9.75 8.91 5.33
N ILE A 360 9.57 7.67 4.84
CA ILE A 360 10.37 6.52 5.29
C ILE A 360 11.86 6.73 5.05
N TYR A 361 12.23 7.21 3.86
CA TYR A 361 13.62 7.49 3.52
C TYR A 361 14.24 8.52 4.46
N LEU A 362 13.61 9.66 4.71
CA LEU A 362 14.13 10.70 5.60
C LEU A 362 14.18 10.22 7.06
N ARG A 363 13.15 9.50 7.54
CA ARG A 363 13.16 8.89 8.88
C ARG A 363 14.34 7.93 9.03
N SER A 364 14.62 7.12 8.03
CA SER A 364 15.75 6.18 8.04
C SER A 364 17.11 6.90 8.08
N LYS A 365 17.24 8.02 7.36
CA LYS A 365 18.47 8.85 7.37
C LYS A 365 18.67 9.49 8.75
N VAL A 366 17.60 10.01 9.37
CA VAL A 366 17.68 10.59 10.73
C VAL A 366 18.03 9.53 11.77
N ALA A 367 17.47 8.32 11.63
CA ALA A 367 17.71 7.20 12.53
C ALA A 367 19.00 6.42 12.21
N GLN A 368 19.68 6.73 11.10
CA GLN A 368 20.89 6.03 10.61
C GLN A 368 20.69 4.52 10.45
N ILE A 369 19.57 4.12 9.88
CA ILE A 369 19.23 2.70 9.65
C ILE A 369 19.06 2.41 8.15
N ASN A 370 19.35 1.17 7.75
CA ASN A 370 19.01 0.71 6.40
C ASN A 370 17.51 0.34 6.36
N PHE A 371 16.71 1.11 5.62
CA PHE A 371 15.28 0.89 5.52
C PHE A 371 14.86 -0.20 4.50
N LEU A 372 15.80 -0.71 3.72
CA LEU A 372 15.52 -1.70 2.65
C LEU A 372 15.55 -3.15 3.15
N ASP A 373 16.31 -3.47 4.19
CA ASP A 373 16.37 -4.82 4.78
C ASP A 373 15.28 -5.05 5.85
N GLN A 374 15.20 -6.28 6.38
CA GLN A 374 14.26 -6.67 7.43
C GLN A 374 14.77 -7.91 8.22
N PRO A 375 15.89 -7.79 8.93
CA PRO A 375 16.58 -8.96 9.53
C PRO A 375 15.73 -9.74 10.53
N ALA A 376 14.89 -9.08 11.33
CA ALA A 376 14.05 -9.77 12.32
C ALA A 376 13.01 -10.70 11.69
N VAL A 377 12.49 -10.37 10.51
CA VAL A 377 11.53 -11.23 9.79
C VAL A 377 12.16 -12.53 9.31
N GLU A 378 13.47 -12.53 9.06
CA GLU A 378 14.19 -13.78 8.68
C GLU A 378 14.27 -14.78 9.86
N ILE A 379 14.32 -14.30 11.10
CA ILE A 379 14.25 -15.15 12.30
C ILE A 379 12.88 -15.82 12.37
N LEU A 380 11.81 -15.04 12.19
CA LEU A 380 10.44 -15.58 12.16
C LEU A 380 10.28 -16.64 11.08
N LYS A 381 10.77 -16.38 9.86
CA LYS A 381 10.73 -17.35 8.75
C LYS A 381 11.48 -18.63 9.03
N LYS A 382 12.61 -18.57 9.75
CA LYS A 382 13.35 -19.78 10.17
C LYS A 382 12.52 -20.63 11.13
N ASN A 383 11.83 -20.01 12.08
CA ASN A 383 11.02 -20.70 13.09
C ASN A 383 9.68 -21.24 12.53
N THR A 384 9.25 -20.77 11.35
CA THR A 384 8.01 -21.21 10.69
C THR A 384 8.26 -22.17 9.53
N ARG A 385 9.52 -22.56 9.27
CA ARG A 385 9.81 -23.61 8.28
C ARG A 385 9.41 -24.98 8.86
N VAL A 386 8.34 -25.54 8.29
CA VAL A 386 7.90 -26.94 8.50
C VAL A 386 8.58 -27.81 7.45
#